data_386c1cd5303c88ab699e659bc2551215
#
_entry.id   386c1cd5303c88ab699e659bc2551215
#
_cell.length_a   1.000
_cell.length_b   1.000
_cell.length_c   1.000
_cell.angle_alpha   90.00
_cell.angle_beta   90.00
_cell.angle_gamma   90.00
#
_symmetry.space_group_name_H-M   'P 1'
#
loop_
_entity.id
_entity.type
_entity.pdbx_description
1 polymer ?
#
loop_
_entity_poly.entity_id
_entity_poly.type
_entity_poly.pdbx_seq_one_letter_code
_entity_poly.pdbx_strand_id
1 'polypeptide(L)'
;HTAKDFHNQSVNPPVVRASTIIFKSMQHIRKTQVKAKKNPTGGHYDYGRQGTSTTYILQKILTKLEESYHVFTTPTGFGSVFLAIFSVVRPGDEIIAADPVYSPTRILTQDFLKQFNIKTIFYNPSDLKTLEKNITKKTKLIFVENPGSNTFDFQDLGKIILIAKKNKLLTAIDNTWGTPYY
;
A
#
# COMPACT_ATOMS: atom_id res chain seq x y z
N HIS A 1 14.53 6.74 18.50
CA HIS A 1 14.16 8.16 18.73
C HIS A 1 15.30 8.83 19.46
N THR A 2 15.91 9.84 18.85
CA THR A 2 16.87 10.71 19.55
C THR A 2 16.12 11.95 20.06
N ALA A 3 16.50 12.49 21.21
CA ALA A 3 15.88 13.69 21.81
C ALA A 3 15.83 14.91 20.86
N LYS A 4 16.62 14.88 19.78
CA LYS A 4 16.63 15.92 18.72
C LYS A 4 15.39 15.93 17.84
N ASP A 5 14.60 14.86 17.85
CA ASP A 5 13.39 14.73 17.02
C ASP A 5 12.13 15.30 17.70
N PHE A 6 12.22 15.73 18.95
CA PHE A 6 11.07 16.18 19.74
C PHE A 6 11.13 17.67 20.03
N HIS A 7 10.12 18.41 19.59
CA HIS A 7 9.87 19.75 20.09
C HIS A 7 9.45 19.67 21.58
N ASN A 8 9.97 20.56 22.40
CA ASN A 8 9.62 20.71 23.82
C ASN A 8 9.94 19.51 24.71
N GLN A 9 10.96 18.70 24.41
CA GLN A 9 11.42 17.59 25.26
C GLN A 9 10.36 16.55 25.62
N SER A 10 9.24 16.51 24.87
CA SER A 10 8.20 15.50 25.07
C SER A 10 8.64 14.16 24.47
N VAL A 11 8.29 13.06 25.14
CA VAL A 11 8.58 11.69 24.65
C VAL A 11 7.79 11.38 23.38
N ASN A 12 6.56 11.90 23.28
CA ASN A 12 5.71 11.72 22.14
C ASN A 12 5.83 12.88 21.15
N PRO A 13 5.79 12.63 19.84
CA PRO A 13 5.71 13.70 18.86
C PRO A 13 4.42 14.52 19.05
N PRO A 14 4.46 15.84 18.87
CA PRO A 14 3.27 16.67 18.99
C PRO A 14 2.26 16.34 17.88
N VAL A 15 0.97 16.45 18.22
CA VAL A 15 -0.11 16.34 17.23
C VAL A 15 -0.26 17.68 16.52
N VAL A 16 0.14 17.73 15.25
CA VAL A 16 0.05 18.92 14.42
C VAL A 16 -1.19 18.82 13.51
N ARG A 17 -2.16 19.71 13.74
CA ARG A 17 -3.36 19.88 12.91
C ARG A 17 -3.22 21.19 12.15
N ALA A 18 -2.95 21.12 10.87
CA ALA A 18 -2.77 22.29 10.03
C ALA A 18 -3.29 22.05 8.62
N SER A 19 -3.80 23.09 8.01
CA SER A 19 -4.09 23.13 6.57
C SER A 19 -3.05 23.98 5.86
N THR A 20 -3.05 25.28 6.15
CA THR A 20 -2.12 26.23 5.57
C THR A 20 -0.79 26.26 6.33
N ILE A 21 0.30 26.24 5.59
CA ILE A 21 1.66 26.39 6.11
C ILE A 21 2.20 27.75 5.73
N ILE A 22 2.72 28.48 6.72
CA ILE A 22 3.29 29.82 6.49
C ILE A 22 4.79 29.68 6.19
N PHE A 23 5.21 30.33 5.14
CA PHE A 23 6.62 30.36 4.72
C PHE A 23 7.24 31.73 4.97
N LYS A 24 8.52 31.73 5.27
CA LYS A 24 9.28 32.99 5.52
C LYS A 24 9.42 33.85 4.25
N SER A 25 9.35 33.26 3.06
CA SER A 25 9.49 33.97 1.78
C SER A 25 9.03 33.10 0.61
N MET A 26 8.76 33.73 -0.54
CA MET A 26 8.49 33.02 -1.82
C MET A 26 9.66 32.13 -2.26
N GLN A 27 10.89 32.55 -1.96
CA GLN A 27 12.06 31.71 -2.25
C GLN A 27 12.06 30.43 -1.40
N HIS A 28 11.61 30.49 -0.14
CA HIS A 28 11.47 29.32 0.73
C HIS A 28 10.44 28.33 0.17
N ILE A 29 9.27 28.81 -0.30
CA ILE A 29 8.26 27.96 -0.95
C ILE A 29 8.87 27.23 -2.14
N ARG A 30 9.51 27.97 -3.07
CA ARG A 30 10.12 27.38 -4.28
C ARG A 30 11.16 26.31 -3.94
N LYS A 31 12.03 26.58 -2.96
CA LYS A 31 13.02 25.59 -2.48
C LYS A 31 12.36 24.33 -1.90
N THR A 32 11.30 24.48 -1.13
CA THR A 32 10.55 23.35 -0.56
C THR A 32 9.89 22.51 -1.64
N GLN A 33 9.24 23.14 -2.62
CA GLN A 33 8.62 22.44 -3.75
C GLN A 33 9.64 21.68 -4.60
N VAL A 34 10.81 22.26 -4.85
CA VAL A 34 11.89 21.55 -5.57
C VAL A 34 12.38 20.34 -4.78
N LYS A 35 12.55 20.47 -3.47
CA LYS A 35 12.91 19.33 -2.59
C LYS A 35 11.83 18.24 -2.61
N ALA A 36 10.55 18.62 -2.54
CA ALA A 36 9.43 17.69 -2.60
C ALA A 36 9.40 16.89 -3.92
N LYS A 37 9.63 17.56 -5.05
CA LYS A 37 9.72 16.87 -6.36
C LYS A 37 10.88 15.89 -6.44
N LYS A 38 12.04 16.22 -5.84
CA LYS A 38 13.23 15.35 -5.85
C LYS A 38 13.12 14.19 -4.89
N ASN A 39 12.40 14.37 -3.80
CA ASN A 39 12.19 13.35 -2.77
C ASN A 39 10.73 13.36 -2.29
N PRO A 40 9.79 12.77 -3.05
CA PRO A 40 8.35 12.80 -2.73
C PRO A 40 8.01 12.19 -1.37
N THR A 41 8.84 11.27 -0.89
CA THR A 41 8.66 10.57 0.39
C THR A 41 9.37 11.25 1.56
N GLY A 42 10.01 12.39 1.32
CA GLY A 42 10.88 13.06 2.29
C GLY A 42 10.19 13.88 3.39
N GLY A 43 8.87 13.85 3.48
CA GLY A 43 8.13 14.56 4.53
C GLY A 43 8.23 16.09 4.40
N HIS A 44 7.83 16.63 3.28
CA HIS A 44 7.88 18.08 3.01
C HIS A 44 6.60 18.77 3.47
N TYR A 45 6.76 19.84 4.25
CA TYR A 45 5.65 20.63 4.79
C TYR A 45 5.37 21.83 3.89
N ASP A 46 4.53 21.67 2.90
CA ASP A 46 4.08 22.77 2.04
C ASP A 46 2.58 23.03 2.14
N TYR A 47 1.79 21.99 2.43
CA TYR A 47 0.37 22.10 2.68
C TYR A 47 -0.11 20.95 3.56
N GLY A 48 -0.83 21.25 4.65
CA GLY A 48 -1.22 20.27 5.67
C GLY A 48 -2.07 19.11 5.15
N ARG A 49 -2.83 19.29 4.05
CA ARG A 49 -3.57 18.20 3.41
C ARG A 49 -2.65 17.12 2.85
N GLN A 50 -1.46 17.47 2.43
CA GLN A 50 -0.47 16.50 1.92
C GLN A 50 0.23 15.73 3.05
N GLY A 51 0.18 16.29 4.26
CA GLY A 51 0.73 15.70 5.47
C GLY A 51 1.29 16.75 6.42
N THR A 52 1.40 16.36 7.69
CA THR A 52 2.05 17.13 8.75
C THR A 52 3.16 16.31 9.38
N SER A 53 3.91 16.90 10.32
CA SER A 53 4.94 16.15 11.07
C SER A 53 4.40 14.90 11.74
N THR A 54 3.18 14.95 12.25
CA THR A 54 2.51 13.80 12.88
C THR A 54 2.38 12.62 11.90
N THR A 55 1.82 12.88 10.72
CA THR A 55 1.64 11.87 9.68
C THR A 55 2.98 11.30 9.20
N TYR A 56 3.95 12.17 8.94
CA TYR A 56 5.26 11.73 8.45
C TYR A 56 6.05 10.93 9.49
N ILE A 57 5.93 11.26 10.78
CA ILE A 57 6.56 10.47 11.84
C ILE A 57 5.93 9.06 11.89
N LEU A 58 4.61 8.95 11.82
CA LEU A 58 3.92 7.67 11.76
C LEU A 58 4.38 6.83 10.56
N GLN A 59 4.35 7.42 9.36
CA GLN A 59 4.83 6.75 8.14
C GLN A 59 6.27 6.25 8.28
N LYS A 60 7.14 7.06 8.89
CA LYS A 60 8.55 6.72 9.09
C LYS A 60 8.74 5.57 10.09
N ILE A 61 7.93 5.51 11.14
CA ILE A 61 7.93 4.41 12.11
C ILE A 61 7.48 3.12 11.42
N LEU A 62 6.37 3.17 10.70
CA LEU A 62 5.84 2.01 9.98
C LEU A 62 6.80 1.55 8.87
N THR A 63 7.43 2.47 8.13
CA THR A 63 8.47 2.13 7.15
C THR A 63 9.61 1.31 7.75
N LYS A 64 10.01 1.63 9.00
CA LYS A 64 11.04 0.86 9.70
C LYS A 64 10.54 -0.50 10.19
N LEU A 65 9.31 -0.56 10.70
CA LEU A 65 8.72 -1.81 11.18
C LEU A 65 8.51 -2.82 10.04
N GLU A 66 8.06 -2.34 8.88
CA GLU A 66 7.80 -3.15 7.69
C GLU A 66 9.05 -3.34 6.81
N GLU A 67 10.20 -2.81 7.20
CA GLU A 67 11.43 -2.80 6.38
C GLU A 67 11.18 -2.40 4.92
N SER A 68 10.20 -1.51 4.71
CA SER A 68 9.69 -1.11 3.42
C SER A 68 10.42 0.12 2.86
N TYR A 69 10.28 0.35 1.55
CA TYR A 69 10.78 1.58 0.92
C TYR A 69 10.03 2.81 1.43
N HIS A 70 8.70 2.73 1.57
CA HIS A 70 7.86 3.82 2.07
C HIS A 70 6.48 3.29 2.49
N VAL A 71 5.82 4.03 3.38
CA VAL A 71 4.45 3.78 3.82
C VAL A 71 3.56 4.96 3.47
N PHE A 72 2.43 4.68 2.83
CA PHE A 72 1.33 5.61 2.66
C PHE A 72 0.20 5.26 3.63
N THR A 73 -0.29 6.23 4.36
CA THR A 73 -1.44 6.06 5.25
C THR A 73 -2.73 6.45 4.54
N THR A 74 -3.77 5.66 4.72
CA THR A 74 -5.10 5.91 4.18
C THR A 74 -6.11 6.02 5.33
N PRO A 75 -7.27 6.65 5.13
CA PRO A 75 -8.28 6.80 6.19
C PRO A 75 -8.99 5.50 6.53
N THR A 76 -8.90 4.47 5.69
CA THR A 76 -9.54 3.16 5.91
C THR A 76 -8.70 2.02 5.35
N GLY A 77 -8.80 0.81 5.94
CA GLY A 77 -8.13 -0.39 5.42
C GLY A 77 -8.57 -0.71 3.98
N PHE A 78 -9.86 -0.62 3.68
CA PHE A 78 -10.37 -0.81 2.31
C PHE A 78 -9.80 0.24 1.33
N GLY A 79 -9.60 1.48 1.78
CA GLY A 79 -8.90 2.50 0.99
C GLY A 79 -7.47 2.11 0.64
N SER A 80 -6.76 1.41 1.54
CA SER A 80 -5.42 0.87 1.27
C SER A 80 -5.47 -0.23 0.21
N VAL A 81 -6.41 -1.16 0.32
CA VAL A 81 -6.62 -2.22 -0.69
C VAL A 81 -6.92 -1.62 -2.06
N PHE A 82 -7.87 -0.67 -2.11
CA PHE A 82 -8.22 0.03 -3.35
C PHE A 82 -6.98 0.70 -3.97
N LEU A 83 -6.25 1.46 -3.17
CA LEU A 83 -5.06 2.18 -3.64
C LEU A 83 -3.98 1.22 -4.15
N ALA A 84 -3.70 0.15 -3.43
CA ALA A 84 -2.71 -0.85 -3.79
C ALA A 84 -3.03 -1.48 -5.16
N ILE A 85 -4.28 -1.89 -5.37
CA ILE A 85 -4.71 -2.53 -6.61
C ILE A 85 -4.76 -1.50 -7.75
N PHE A 86 -5.48 -0.38 -7.56
CA PHE A 86 -5.75 0.58 -8.63
C PHE A 86 -4.50 1.34 -9.10
N SER A 87 -3.46 1.44 -8.28
CA SER A 87 -2.18 2.03 -8.67
C SER A 87 -1.43 1.20 -9.72
N VAL A 88 -1.67 -0.11 -9.75
CA VAL A 88 -0.93 -1.09 -10.56
C VAL A 88 -1.62 -1.39 -11.90
N VAL A 89 -2.95 -1.55 -11.87
CA VAL A 89 -3.71 -2.05 -13.03
C VAL A 89 -4.21 -0.93 -13.94
N ARG A 90 -4.40 -1.27 -15.20
CA ARG A 90 -4.95 -0.40 -16.25
C ARG A 90 -6.06 -1.14 -17.01
N PRO A 91 -6.95 -0.43 -17.74
CA PRO A 91 -7.95 -1.06 -18.59
C PRO A 91 -7.36 -2.12 -19.52
N GLY A 92 -7.91 -3.32 -19.51
CA GLY A 92 -7.43 -4.47 -20.27
C GLY A 92 -6.49 -5.40 -19.51
N ASP A 93 -6.03 -5.02 -18.31
CA ASP A 93 -5.19 -5.87 -17.46
C ASP A 93 -6.01 -6.94 -16.72
N GLU A 94 -5.29 -7.90 -16.16
CA GLU A 94 -5.87 -8.97 -15.34
C GLU A 94 -5.19 -9.01 -13.95
N ILE A 95 -6.01 -9.33 -12.94
CA ILE A 95 -5.60 -9.59 -11.56
C ILE A 95 -5.85 -11.06 -11.27
N ILE A 96 -4.92 -11.72 -10.61
CA ILE A 96 -5.16 -13.02 -9.98
C ILE A 96 -5.28 -12.80 -8.48
N ALA A 97 -6.40 -13.19 -7.88
CA ALA A 97 -6.67 -13.02 -6.46
C ALA A 97 -6.93 -14.36 -5.77
N ALA A 98 -6.51 -14.49 -4.53
CA ALA A 98 -6.88 -15.64 -3.72
C ALA A 98 -8.40 -15.68 -3.53
N ASP A 99 -9.01 -16.86 -3.59
CA ASP A 99 -10.48 -16.98 -3.48
C ASP A 99 -11.03 -16.45 -2.15
N PRO A 100 -10.44 -16.77 -0.98
CA PRO A 100 -10.93 -16.30 0.32
C PRO A 100 -10.44 -14.88 0.67
N VAL A 101 -10.53 -13.93 -0.25
CA VAL A 101 -10.27 -12.53 0.06
C VAL A 101 -11.47 -11.88 0.77
N TYR A 102 -11.18 -10.82 1.52
CA TYR A 102 -12.18 -9.98 2.18
C TYR A 102 -13.32 -9.60 1.23
N SER A 103 -14.57 -9.74 1.69
CA SER A 103 -15.74 -9.58 0.84
C SER A 103 -15.78 -8.24 0.06
N PRO A 104 -15.50 -7.07 0.65
CA PRO A 104 -15.39 -5.83 -0.10
C PRO A 104 -14.28 -5.83 -1.16
N THR A 105 -13.16 -6.54 -0.92
CA THR A 105 -12.09 -6.69 -1.92
C THR A 105 -12.58 -7.53 -3.11
N ARG A 106 -13.38 -8.56 -2.86
CA ARG A 106 -14.02 -9.33 -3.91
C ARG A 106 -14.96 -8.47 -4.75
N ILE A 107 -15.85 -7.71 -4.12
CA ILE A 107 -16.75 -6.78 -4.80
C ILE A 107 -15.97 -5.76 -5.62
N LEU A 108 -14.92 -5.17 -5.04
CA LEU A 108 -14.04 -4.25 -5.76
C LEU A 108 -13.48 -4.87 -7.03
N THR A 109 -12.89 -6.06 -6.90
CA THR A 109 -12.13 -6.68 -8.00
C THR A 109 -13.03 -7.34 -9.05
N GLN A 110 -14.14 -7.93 -8.63
CA GLN A 110 -15.04 -8.67 -9.50
C GLN A 110 -16.09 -7.78 -10.20
N ASP A 111 -16.60 -6.76 -9.50
CA ASP A 111 -17.72 -5.95 -9.98
C ASP A 111 -17.28 -4.54 -10.37
N PHE A 112 -16.60 -3.83 -9.47
CA PHE A 112 -16.23 -2.44 -9.74
C PHE A 112 -15.15 -2.35 -10.83
N LEU A 113 -14.06 -3.09 -10.72
CA LEU A 113 -12.96 -3.03 -11.69
C LEU A 113 -13.34 -3.59 -13.06
N LYS A 114 -14.35 -4.46 -13.12
CA LYS A 114 -14.92 -4.94 -14.39
C LYS A 114 -15.47 -3.80 -15.26
N GLN A 115 -16.02 -2.75 -14.65
CA GLN A 115 -16.51 -1.58 -15.36
C GLN A 115 -15.39 -0.81 -16.09
N PHE A 116 -14.14 -1.00 -15.66
CA PHE A 116 -12.94 -0.45 -16.31
C PHE A 116 -12.23 -1.45 -17.20
N ASN A 117 -12.93 -2.54 -17.62
CA ASN A 117 -12.34 -3.60 -18.43
C ASN A 117 -11.11 -4.26 -17.77
N ILE A 118 -11.09 -4.35 -16.44
CA ILE A 118 -10.07 -5.09 -15.67
C ILE A 118 -10.72 -6.38 -15.21
N LYS A 119 -10.08 -7.51 -15.53
CA LYS A 119 -10.60 -8.85 -15.20
C LYS A 119 -9.91 -9.38 -13.95
N THR A 120 -10.67 -10.00 -13.05
CA THR A 120 -10.13 -10.73 -11.91
C THR A 120 -10.39 -12.23 -12.06
N ILE A 121 -9.36 -13.02 -11.81
CA ILE A 121 -9.39 -14.48 -11.82
C ILE A 121 -9.07 -14.93 -10.39
N PHE A 122 -9.96 -15.70 -9.79
CA PHE A 122 -9.73 -16.25 -8.44
C PHE A 122 -9.08 -17.62 -8.53
N TYR A 123 -8.15 -17.90 -7.59
CA TYR A 123 -7.51 -19.19 -7.46
C TYR A 123 -7.70 -19.75 -6.06
N ASN A 124 -7.70 -21.08 -5.97
CA ASN A 124 -7.75 -21.77 -4.68
C ASN A 124 -6.38 -21.68 -3.98
N PRO A 125 -6.30 -21.14 -2.75
CA PRO A 125 -5.05 -21.02 -1.99
C PRO A 125 -4.30 -22.34 -1.78
N SER A 126 -5.03 -23.45 -1.71
CA SER A 126 -4.47 -24.78 -1.54
C SER A 126 -3.87 -25.38 -2.82
N ASP A 127 -4.09 -24.73 -3.97
CA ASP A 127 -3.61 -25.20 -5.28
C ASP A 127 -2.88 -24.11 -6.07
N LEU A 128 -1.59 -23.96 -5.78
CA LEU A 128 -0.75 -22.98 -6.49
C LEU A 128 -0.50 -23.34 -7.97
N LYS A 129 -0.79 -24.58 -8.39
CA LYS A 129 -0.74 -24.95 -9.83
C LYS A 129 -1.84 -24.23 -10.58
N THR A 130 -3.01 -24.07 -9.96
CA THR A 130 -4.11 -23.29 -10.54
C THR A 130 -3.74 -21.81 -10.64
N LEU A 131 -3.04 -21.25 -9.66
CA LEU A 131 -2.49 -19.90 -9.74
C LEU A 131 -1.59 -19.75 -10.98
N GLU A 132 -0.59 -20.63 -11.13
CA GLU A 132 0.39 -20.54 -12.23
C GLU A 132 -0.27 -20.72 -13.60
N LYS A 133 -1.22 -21.64 -13.72
CA LYS A 133 -2.00 -21.90 -14.95
C LYS A 133 -2.84 -20.71 -15.40
N ASN A 134 -3.32 -19.91 -14.45
CA ASN A 134 -4.18 -18.75 -14.73
C ASN A 134 -3.40 -17.50 -15.16
N ILE A 135 -2.07 -17.52 -15.12
CA ILE A 135 -1.24 -16.37 -15.53
C ILE A 135 -1.30 -16.22 -17.05
N THR A 136 -1.62 -15.03 -17.50
CA THR A 136 -1.63 -14.65 -18.92
C THR A 136 -0.69 -13.46 -19.17
N LYS A 137 -0.52 -13.07 -20.44
CA LYS A 137 0.23 -11.86 -20.81
C LYS A 137 -0.40 -10.56 -20.28
N LYS A 138 -1.70 -10.60 -19.91
CA LYS A 138 -2.44 -9.47 -19.36
C LYS A 138 -2.36 -9.39 -17.84
N THR A 139 -1.95 -10.44 -17.17
CA THR A 139 -1.81 -10.47 -15.72
C THR A 139 -0.76 -9.45 -15.28
N LYS A 140 -1.09 -8.61 -14.30
CA LYS A 140 -0.20 -7.58 -13.72
C LYS A 140 0.02 -7.75 -12.24
N LEU A 141 -0.96 -8.29 -11.54
CA LEU A 141 -0.98 -8.35 -10.09
C LEU A 141 -1.46 -9.72 -9.61
N ILE A 142 -0.74 -10.26 -8.64
CA ILE A 142 -1.25 -11.32 -7.76
C ILE A 142 -1.60 -10.67 -6.43
N PHE A 143 -2.89 -10.69 -6.07
CA PHE A 143 -3.40 -10.19 -4.81
C PHE A 143 -3.67 -11.33 -3.86
N VAL A 144 -3.09 -11.27 -2.67
CA VAL A 144 -3.17 -12.30 -1.64
C VAL A 144 -3.76 -11.71 -0.37
N GLU A 145 -4.50 -12.51 0.38
CA GLU A 145 -4.82 -12.25 1.79
C GLU A 145 -4.37 -13.46 2.60
N ASN A 146 -3.54 -13.23 3.61
CA ASN A 146 -2.93 -14.34 4.34
C ASN A 146 -2.80 -14.02 5.84
N PRO A 147 -3.49 -14.77 6.73
CA PRO A 147 -4.48 -15.81 6.41
C PRO A 147 -5.70 -15.26 5.65
N GLY A 148 -6.36 -16.13 4.89
CA GLY A 148 -7.55 -15.80 4.11
C GLY A 148 -8.74 -15.37 4.95
N SER A 149 -9.55 -14.45 4.44
CA SER A 149 -10.74 -13.94 5.12
C SER A 149 -11.76 -15.06 5.36
N ASN A 150 -12.30 -15.12 6.56
CA ASN A 150 -13.29 -16.08 7.04
C ASN A 150 -12.84 -17.55 7.09
N THR A 151 -12.02 -18.03 6.17
CA THR A 151 -11.56 -19.42 6.09
C THR A 151 -10.25 -19.65 6.83
N PHE A 152 -9.47 -18.60 7.07
CA PHE A 152 -8.15 -18.63 7.70
C PHE A 152 -7.14 -19.56 7.01
N ASP A 153 -7.31 -19.77 5.71
CA ASP A 153 -6.35 -20.54 4.92
C ASP A 153 -5.00 -19.84 4.89
N PHE A 154 -3.94 -20.60 5.13
CA PHE A 154 -2.57 -20.12 4.97
C PHE A 154 -2.00 -20.50 3.61
N GLN A 155 -1.30 -19.57 2.99
CA GLN A 155 -0.69 -19.75 1.70
C GLN A 155 0.83 -19.73 1.81
N ASP A 156 1.51 -20.47 0.95
CA ASP A 156 2.97 -20.42 0.81
C ASP A 156 3.37 -19.14 0.06
N LEU A 157 3.52 -18.05 0.81
CA LEU A 157 3.89 -16.74 0.24
C LEU A 157 5.23 -16.80 -0.50
N GLY A 158 6.18 -17.62 -0.01
CA GLY A 158 7.48 -17.79 -0.66
C GLY A 158 7.32 -18.33 -2.08
N LYS A 159 6.51 -19.36 -2.27
CA LYS A 159 6.22 -19.90 -3.60
C LYS A 159 5.46 -18.92 -4.48
N ILE A 160 4.47 -18.22 -3.94
CA ILE A 160 3.72 -17.19 -4.68
C ILE A 160 4.66 -16.10 -5.20
N ILE A 161 5.58 -15.61 -4.36
CA ILE A 161 6.57 -14.60 -4.74
C ILE A 161 7.50 -15.14 -5.85
N LEU A 162 7.92 -16.40 -5.76
CA LEU A 162 8.76 -17.01 -6.81
C LEU A 162 8.01 -17.10 -8.14
N ILE A 163 6.73 -17.53 -8.13
CA ILE A 163 5.86 -17.56 -9.31
C ILE A 163 5.72 -16.14 -9.91
N ALA A 164 5.45 -15.15 -9.07
CA ALA A 164 5.32 -13.76 -9.49
C ALA A 164 6.60 -13.23 -10.15
N LYS A 165 7.75 -13.43 -9.51
CA LYS A 165 9.07 -13.02 -10.04
C LYS A 165 9.38 -13.68 -11.38
N LYS A 166 9.16 -14.99 -11.51
CA LYS A 166 9.35 -15.75 -12.77
C LYS A 166 8.53 -15.14 -13.92
N ASN A 167 7.32 -14.67 -13.62
CA ASN A 167 6.40 -14.10 -14.60
C ASN A 167 6.43 -12.56 -14.67
N LYS A 168 7.33 -11.90 -13.96
CA LYS A 168 7.46 -10.43 -13.89
C LYS A 168 6.17 -9.73 -13.43
N LEU A 169 5.46 -10.34 -12.50
CA LEU A 169 4.23 -9.82 -11.91
C LEU A 169 4.53 -9.09 -10.60
N LEU A 170 3.67 -8.14 -10.26
CA LEU A 170 3.65 -7.53 -8.94
C LEU A 170 2.82 -8.40 -7.97
N THR A 171 3.14 -8.30 -6.69
CA THR A 171 2.36 -8.92 -5.62
C THR A 171 1.88 -7.86 -4.64
N ALA A 172 0.66 -8.00 -4.17
CA ALA A 172 0.13 -7.24 -3.04
C ALA A 172 -0.51 -8.20 -2.05
N ILE A 173 -0.38 -7.89 -0.77
CA ILE A 173 -0.96 -8.70 0.30
C ILE A 173 -1.78 -7.83 1.23
N ASP A 174 -2.99 -8.29 1.55
CA ASP A 174 -3.70 -7.85 2.74
C ASP A 174 -3.17 -8.65 3.92
N ASN A 175 -2.37 -7.98 4.75
CA ASN A 175 -1.74 -8.55 5.94
C ASN A 175 -2.42 -8.07 7.23
N THR A 176 -3.70 -7.76 7.18
CA THR A 176 -4.45 -7.20 8.32
C THR A 176 -4.33 -8.08 9.57
N TRP A 177 -4.37 -9.41 9.41
CA TRP A 177 -4.23 -10.36 10.51
C TRP A 177 -2.80 -10.51 11.01
N GLY A 178 -1.82 -10.51 10.09
CA GLY A 178 -0.41 -10.70 10.43
C GLY A 178 0.20 -9.50 11.12
N THR A 179 -0.29 -8.28 10.84
CA THR A 179 0.29 -7.02 11.33
C THR A 179 1.78 -6.89 10.98
N PRO A 180 2.52 -5.89 11.44
CA PRO A 180 3.96 -5.82 11.20
C PRO A 180 4.79 -6.82 12.03
N TYR A 181 4.13 -7.74 12.72
CA TYR A 181 4.81 -8.67 13.63
C TYR A 181 5.02 -10.08 13.04
N TYR A 182 4.18 -10.50 12.09
CA TYR A 182 4.23 -11.83 11.46
C TYR A 182 4.42 -11.76 9.96
#